data_bc24860437142e947fd3144d3640e0cc
#
_entry.id   bc24860437142e947fd3144d3640e0cc
#
_cell.length_a   1.000
_cell.length_b   1.000
_cell.length_c   1.000
_cell.angle_alpha   90.00
_cell.angle_beta   90.00
_cell.angle_gamma   90.00
#
_symmetry.space_group_name_H-M   'P 1'
#
loop_
_entity.id
_entity.type
_entity.pdbx_description
1 polymer ?
#
loop_
_entity_poly.entity_id
_entity_poly.type
_entity_poly.pdbx_seq_one_letter_code
_entity_poly.pdbx_strand_id
1 'polypeptide(L)'
;FVFTKARQYFEEFGGNPAELKLFINDYNLESWWDGNAKLKSLLQWIDIWEADGETKIDGIGTQMHVSYILNEADQKKQEDAIVEMFKLLAQSGKLVKISELDMGIVENAFGAGIAATAVTEEQHHKMAEFYKFIITKYFEIIPAAQQYGITQWCTSDPGGSLGTGWRGGEPVGLWDVNYGRKHTYAGFADGLQGK
;
A
#
# COMPACT_ATOMS: atom_id res chain seq x y z
N PHE A 1 9.70 3.49 23.70
CA PHE A 1 10.82 4.46 23.70
C PHE A 1 10.74 5.46 22.52
N VAL A 2 10.78 5.00 21.26
CA VAL A 2 10.84 5.92 20.09
C VAL A 2 9.59 6.81 20.02
N PHE A 3 8.40 6.24 20.12
CA PHE A 3 7.12 6.96 20.09
C PHE A 3 6.98 7.96 21.23
N THR A 4 7.35 7.56 22.45
CA THR A 4 7.33 8.42 23.64
C THR A 4 8.29 9.60 23.47
N LYS A 5 9.53 9.33 23.02
CA LYS A 5 10.52 10.38 22.77
C LYS A 5 10.14 11.33 21.64
N ALA A 6 9.56 10.80 20.54
CA ALA A 6 9.10 11.66 19.46
C ALA A 6 8.05 12.68 19.94
N ARG A 7 7.08 12.24 20.77
CA ARG A 7 6.08 13.16 21.36
C ARG A 7 6.69 14.15 22.30
N GLN A 8 7.60 13.71 23.19
CA GLN A 8 8.31 14.56 24.13
C GLN A 8 9.07 15.69 23.40
N TYR A 9 9.89 15.34 22.42
CA TYR A 9 10.64 16.35 21.67
C TYR A 9 9.74 17.26 20.85
N PHE A 10 8.65 16.72 20.25
CA PHE A 10 7.70 17.56 19.52
C PHE A 10 7.10 18.64 20.43
N GLU A 11 6.75 18.30 21.68
CA GLU A 11 6.26 19.24 22.69
C GLU A 11 7.34 20.23 23.14
N GLU A 12 8.56 19.77 23.42
CA GLU A 12 9.70 20.63 23.82
C GLU A 12 10.00 21.71 22.78
N PHE A 13 9.77 21.41 21.47
CA PHE A 13 9.93 22.38 20.38
C PHE A 13 8.64 23.15 20.03
N GLY A 14 7.64 23.15 20.90
CA GLY A 14 6.42 23.95 20.80
C GLY A 14 5.30 23.32 19.97
N GLY A 15 5.42 22.06 19.58
CA GLY A 15 4.33 21.31 18.95
C GLY A 15 3.30 20.83 19.97
N ASN A 16 2.06 20.62 19.52
CA ASN A 16 1.01 20.02 20.34
C ASN A 16 1.05 18.48 20.18
N PRO A 17 1.44 17.69 21.20
CA PRO A 17 1.55 16.24 21.11
C PRO A 17 0.27 15.52 20.66
N ALA A 18 -0.90 16.12 20.89
CA ALA A 18 -2.18 15.56 20.46
C ALA A 18 -2.38 15.60 18.94
N GLU A 19 -1.70 16.51 18.26
CA GLU A 19 -1.76 16.66 16.79
C GLU A 19 -0.76 15.75 16.09
N LEU A 20 0.29 15.30 16.77
CA LEU A 20 1.30 14.40 16.21
C LEU A 20 0.72 12.98 16.03
N LYS A 21 0.68 12.50 14.80
CA LYS A 21 0.28 11.13 14.47
C LYS A 21 1.51 10.30 14.10
N LEU A 22 1.77 9.27 14.89
CA LEU A 22 2.90 8.38 14.74
C LEU A 22 2.45 7.01 14.23
N PHE A 23 3.08 6.55 13.16
CA PHE A 23 2.73 5.32 12.46
C PHE A 23 3.84 4.28 12.55
N ILE A 24 3.46 3.01 12.64
CA ILE A 24 4.31 1.90 12.19
C ILE A 24 4.06 1.71 10.71
N ASN A 25 5.11 1.72 9.90
CA ASN A 25 5.02 1.52 8.46
C ASN A 25 5.79 0.25 8.05
N ASP A 26 5.12 -0.67 7.34
CA ASP A 26 5.74 -1.92 6.92
C ASP A 26 5.21 -2.38 5.55
N TYR A 27 5.94 -3.28 4.88
CA TYR A 27 5.63 -3.84 3.58
C TYR A 27 5.09 -5.27 3.67
N ASN A 28 4.45 -5.76 2.61
CA ASN A 28 3.89 -7.12 2.52
C ASN A 28 2.90 -7.45 3.64
N LEU A 29 2.13 -6.48 4.11
CA LEU A 29 1.06 -6.73 5.08
C LEU A 29 -0.14 -7.45 4.42
N GLU A 30 -0.27 -7.32 3.10
CA GLU A 30 -1.22 -7.98 2.22
C GLU A 30 -0.82 -9.39 1.78
N SER A 31 0.20 -9.98 2.41
CA SER A 31 0.81 -11.23 1.96
C SER A 31 -0.15 -12.42 1.92
N TRP A 32 -0.53 -12.85 0.72
CA TRP A 32 -1.43 -13.97 0.50
C TRP A 32 -0.77 -15.35 0.69
N TRP A 33 0.55 -15.43 0.49
CA TRP A 33 1.33 -16.68 0.59
C TRP A 33 1.49 -17.19 2.01
N ASP A 34 1.27 -16.37 3.02
CA ASP A 34 1.32 -16.74 4.44
C ASP A 34 0.04 -16.39 5.22
N GLY A 35 -1.03 -16.02 4.49
CA GLY A 35 -2.30 -15.66 5.10
C GLY A 35 -2.24 -14.43 6.00
N ASN A 36 -1.54 -13.38 5.56
CA ASN A 36 -1.30 -12.13 6.29
C ASN A 36 -0.60 -12.33 7.65
N ALA A 37 0.27 -13.34 7.76
CA ALA A 37 0.93 -13.67 9.03
C ALA A 37 1.78 -12.51 9.55
N LYS A 38 2.43 -11.76 8.66
CA LYS A 38 3.22 -10.59 9.02
C LYS A 38 2.36 -9.51 9.67
N LEU A 39 1.19 -9.19 9.10
CA LEU A 39 0.25 -8.23 9.70
C LEU A 39 -0.26 -8.72 11.06
N LYS A 40 -0.67 -9.97 11.14
CA LYS A 40 -1.16 -10.56 12.41
C LYS A 40 -0.10 -10.47 13.50
N SER A 41 1.16 -10.73 13.17
CA SER A 41 2.28 -10.56 14.08
C SER A 41 2.50 -9.10 14.46
N LEU A 42 2.43 -8.16 13.50
CA LEU A 42 2.57 -6.73 13.77
C LEU A 42 1.51 -6.22 14.75
N LEU A 43 0.26 -6.65 14.59
CA LEU A 43 -0.83 -6.28 15.51
C LEU A 43 -0.57 -6.77 16.93
N GLN A 44 -0.09 -8.01 17.09
CA GLN A 44 0.31 -8.53 18.41
C GLN A 44 1.47 -7.73 19.03
N TRP A 45 2.45 -7.32 18.22
CA TRP A 45 3.56 -6.51 18.72
C TRP A 45 3.12 -5.11 19.11
N ILE A 46 2.16 -4.50 18.40
CA ILE A 46 1.58 -3.22 18.78
C ILE A 46 0.94 -3.31 20.17
N ASP A 47 0.15 -4.36 20.42
CA ASP A 47 -0.47 -4.59 21.73
C ASP A 47 0.58 -4.74 22.83
N ILE A 48 1.67 -5.48 22.56
CA ILE A 48 2.78 -5.67 23.51
C ILE A 48 3.49 -4.33 23.79
N TRP A 49 3.75 -3.53 22.77
CA TRP A 49 4.44 -2.24 22.95
C TRP A 49 3.59 -1.22 23.71
N GLU A 50 2.28 -1.22 23.48
CA GLU A 50 1.36 -0.31 24.17
C GLU A 50 1.00 -0.79 25.59
N ALA A 51 1.32 -2.01 25.95
CA ALA A 51 1.06 -2.55 27.30
C ALA A 51 1.85 -1.84 28.41
N ASP A 52 2.88 -1.03 28.06
CA ASP A 52 3.59 -0.18 29.03
C ASP A 52 2.76 1.03 29.49
N GLY A 53 1.64 1.33 28.83
CA GLY A 53 0.77 2.49 29.12
C GLY A 53 1.35 3.85 28.71
N GLU A 54 2.57 3.90 28.20
CA GLU A 54 3.26 5.14 27.76
C GLU A 54 3.40 5.20 26.24
N THR A 55 3.64 4.07 25.59
CA THR A 55 3.76 3.97 24.13
C THR A 55 2.39 4.10 23.50
N LYS A 56 2.25 5.03 22.56
CA LYS A 56 1.03 5.21 21.77
C LYS A 56 1.35 5.23 20.29
N ILE A 57 0.82 4.26 19.58
CA ILE A 57 0.90 4.12 18.12
C ILE A 57 -0.45 4.57 17.55
N ASP A 58 -0.47 5.66 16.77
CA ASP A 58 -1.73 6.21 16.25
C ASP A 58 -2.22 5.47 15.02
N GLY A 59 -1.31 4.95 14.21
CA GLY A 59 -1.69 4.34 12.96
C GLY A 59 -0.72 3.28 12.42
N ILE A 60 -1.21 2.57 11.42
CA ILE A 60 -0.47 1.55 10.68
C ILE A 60 -0.43 1.97 9.23
N GLY A 61 0.78 2.08 8.67
CA GLY A 61 1.03 2.27 7.24
C GLY A 61 1.32 0.93 6.58
N THR A 62 0.62 0.61 5.52
CA THR A 62 0.97 -0.49 4.61
C THR A 62 1.58 0.10 3.35
N GLN A 63 2.81 -0.33 3.00
CA GLN A 63 3.49 0.20 1.81
C GLN A 63 2.73 -0.16 0.53
N MET A 64 2.28 -1.40 0.40
CA MET A 64 1.54 -1.91 -0.75
C MET A 64 2.31 -1.81 -2.08
N HIS A 65 3.53 -2.31 -2.09
CA HIS A 65 4.27 -2.56 -3.32
C HIS A 65 3.76 -3.86 -3.95
N VAL A 66 2.68 -3.77 -4.71
CA VAL A 66 1.98 -4.94 -5.28
C VAL A 66 2.37 -5.21 -6.74
N SER A 67 2.03 -6.39 -7.25
CA SER A 67 2.08 -6.68 -8.68
C SER A 67 0.74 -7.23 -9.13
N TYR A 68 0.25 -6.80 -10.30
CA TYR A 68 -0.83 -7.52 -10.95
C TYR A 68 -0.30 -8.87 -11.43
N ILE A 69 -0.96 -9.95 -11.09
CA ILE A 69 -0.54 -11.31 -11.44
C ILE A 69 -1.41 -11.80 -12.58
N LEU A 70 -0.81 -12.12 -13.75
CA LEU A 70 -1.55 -12.57 -14.92
C LEU A 70 -2.23 -13.94 -14.71
N ASN A 71 -1.67 -14.79 -13.84
CA ASN A 71 -2.35 -15.99 -13.40
C ASN A 71 -3.57 -15.63 -12.54
N GLU A 72 -4.77 -15.86 -13.08
CA GLU A 72 -6.04 -15.43 -12.44
C GLU A 72 -6.27 -16.06 -11.06
N ALA A 73 -5.85 -17.31 -10.85
CA ALA A 73 -6.02 -17.99 -9.57
C ALA A 73 -5.15 -17.36 -8.47
N ASP A 74 -3.93 -16.93 -8.79
CA ASP A 74 -3.03 -16.28 -7.86
C ASP A 74 -3.43 -14.80 -7.65
N GLN A 75 -3.88 -14.12 -8.72
CA GLN A 75 -4.44 -12.77 -8.59
C GLN A 75 -5.63 -12.76 -7.63
N LYS A 76 -6.54 -13.73 -7.76
CA LYS A 76 -7.68 -13.84 -6.85
C LYS A 76 -7.28 -14.06 -5.39
N LYS A 77 -6.26 -14.88 -5.13
CA LYS A 77 -5.72 -15.07 -3.77
C LYS A 77 -5.16 -13.76 -3.21
N GLN A 78 -4.45 -12.99 -4.04
CA GLN A 78 -3.92 -11.68 -3.65
C GLN A 78 -5.04 -10.69 -3.32
N GLU A 79 -6.09 -10.62 -4.13
CA GLU A 79 -7.26 -9.78 -3.87
C GLU A 79 -7.95 -10.15 -2.54
N ASP A 80 -8.13 -11.45 -2.29
CA ASP A 80 -8.72 -11.93 -1.05
C ASP A 80 -7.87 -11.57 0.18
N ALA A 81 -6.55 -11.67 0.06
CA ALA A 81 -5.63 -11.29 1.13
C ALA A 81 -5.57 -9.77 1.38
N ILE A 82 -5.72 -8.95 0.34
CA ILE A 82 -5.87 -7.49 0.47
C ILE A 82 -7.16 -7.15 1.24
N VAL A 83 -8.27 -7.80 0.89
CA VAL A 83 -9.54 -7.63 1.62
C VAL A 83 -9.39 -8.03 3.08
N GLU A 84 -8.74 -9.16 3.36
CA GLU A 84 -8.49 -9.62 4.72
C GLU A 84 -7.55 -8.67 5.49
N MET A 85 -6.50 -8.17 4.85
CA MET A 85 -5.62 -7.14 5.43
C MET A 85 -6.42 -5.91 5.87
N PHE A 86 -7.28 -5.36 5.02
CA PHE A 86 -8.08 -4.19 5.39
C PHE A 86 -9.05 -4.49 6.54
N LYS A 87 -9.65 -5.69 6.60
CA LYS A 87 -10.48 -6.09 7.74
C LYS A 87 -9.69 -6.15 9.05
N LEU A 88 -8.49 -6.75 9.04
CA LEU A 88 -7.63 -6.81 10.20
C LEU A 88 -7.19 -5.40 10.64
N LEU A 89 -6.83 -4.54 9.70
CA LEU A 89 -6.48 -3.15 9.98
C LEU A 89 -7.67 -2.36 10.56
N ALA A 90 -8.88 -2.52 10.01
CA ALA A 90 -10.08 -1.91 10.55
C ALA A 90 -10.38 -2.36 12.00
N GLN A 91 -10.20 -3.64 12.29
CA GLN A 91 -10.40 -4.20 13.64
C GLN A 91 -9.38 -3.69 14.66
N SER A 92 -8.21 -3.23 14.23
CA SER A 92 -7.19 -2.68 15.12
C SER A 92 -7.61 -1.37 15.79
N GLY A 93 -8.59 -0.66 15.25
CA GLY A 93 -8.99 0.67 15.72
C GLY A 93 -7.98 1.77 15.42
N LYS A 94 -6.84 1.46 14.79
CA LYS A 94 -5.78 2.41 14.44
C LYS A 94 -6.11 3.19 13.16
N LEU A 95 -5.49 4.36 12.99
CA LEU A 95 -5.48 5.04 11.70
C LEU A 95 -4.80 4.16 10.66
N VAL A 96 -5.31 4.13 9.44
CA VAL A 96 -4.79 3.29 8.35
C VAL A 96 -4.37 4.16 7.19
N LYS A 97 -3.13 3.99 6.73
CA LYS A 97 -2.58 4.65 5.56
C LYS A 97 -2.04 3.62 4.58
N ILE A 98 -2.41 3.74 3.30
CA ILE A 98 -1.60 3.15 2.23
C ILE A 98 -0.48 4.15 1.97
N SER A 99 0.77 3.78 2.28
CA SER A 99 1.86 4.74 2.39
C SER A 99 2.71 4.88 1.14
N GLU A 100 2.77 3.84 0.29
CA GLU A 100 3.71 3.77 -0.82
C GLU A 100 3.16 2.95 -2.00
N LEU A 101 1.87 3.09 -2.32
CA LEU A 101 1.23 2.28 -3.34
C LEU A 101 1.94 2.41 -4.69
N ASP A 102 2.44 1.29 -5.19
CA ASP A 102 2.83 1.11 -6.59
C ASP A 102 2.44 -0.28 -7.09
N MET A 103 2.44 -0.46 -8.40
CA MET A 103 2.02 -1.71 -9.00
C MET A 103 2.89 -2.08 -10.19
N GLY A 104 3.61 -3.21 -10.05
CA GLY A 104 4.22 -3.89 -11.18
C GLY A 104 3.27 -4.89 -11.85
N ILE A 105 3.82 -5.75 -12.71
CA ILE A 105 3.09 -6.83 -13.36
C ILE A 105 3.99 -8.05 -13.56
N VAL A 106 3.45 -9.23 -13.25
CA VAL A 106 4.16 -10.52 -13.35
C VAL A 106 3.27 -11.58 -14.01
N GLU A 107 3.86 -12.57 -14.68
CA GLU A 107 3.08 -13.66 -15.26
C GLU A 107 2.50 -14.59 -14.17
N ASN A 108 3.32 -14.95 -13.20
CA ASN A 108 2.98 -15.85 -12.12
C ASN A 108 3.47 -15.27 -10.79
N ALA A 109 2.90 -15.74 -9.70
CA ALA A 109 3.37 -15.43 -8.36
C ALA A 109 4.88 -15.63 -8.22
N PHE A 110 5.55 -14.65 -7.64
CA PHE A 110 7.01 -14.64 -7.47
C PHE A 110 7.83 -14.71 -8.77
N GLY A 111 7.19 -14.49 -9.93
CA GLY A 111 7.85 -14.38 -11.22
C GLY A 111 8.64 -13.09 -11.38
N ALA A 112 9.46 -13.04 -12.43
CA ALA A 112 10.13 -11.79 -12.81
C ALA A 112 9.11 -10.76 -13.30
N GLY A 113 9.38 -9.48 -13.01
CA GLY A 113 8.57 -8.36 -13.50
C GLY A 113 8.60 -8.24 -15.02
N ILE A 114 7.49 -7.81 -15.59
CA ILE A 114 7.38 -7.52 -17.03
C ILE A 114 7.78 -6.04 -17.23
N ALA A 115 8.70 -5.80 -18.19
CA ALA A 115 9.14 -4.43 -18.50
C ALA A 115 7.97 -3.58 -19.01
N ALA A 116 7.96 -2.29 -18.67
CA ALA A 116 6.94 -1.34 -19.11
C ALA A 116 6.74 -1.33 -20.64
N THR A 117 7.82 -1.53 -21.41
CA THR A 117 7.77 -1.59 -22.88
C THR A 117 7.18 -2.89 -23.45
N ALA A 118 6.99 -3.92 -22.63
CA ALA A 118 6.46 -5.22 -23.02
C ALA A 118 5.01 -5.46 -22.57
N VAL A 119 4.45 -4.54 -21.77
CA VAL A 119 3.07 -4.63 -21.29
C VAL A 119 2.10 -4.30 -22.41
N THR A 120 1.11 -5.17 -22.62
CA THR A 120 0.07 -4.96 -23.64
C THR A 120 -1.02 -4.00 -23.14
N GLU A 121 -1.79 -3.46 -24.09
CA GLU A 121 -2.94 -2.59 -23.77
C GLU A 121 -3.95 -3.28 -22.83
N GLU A 122 -4.27 -4.55 -23.08
CA GLU A 122 -5.16 -5.34 -22.23
C GLU A 122 -4.61 -5.45 -20.79
N GLN A 123 -3.31 -5.67 -20.65
CA GLN A 123 -2.65 -5.77 -19.35
C GLN A 123 -2.67 -4.43 -18.62
N HIS A 124 -2.50 -3.30 -19.32
CA HIS A 124 -2.66 -1.97 -18.72
C HIS A 124 -4.07 -1.73 -18.19
N HIS A 125 -5.11 -2.18 -18.89
CA HIS A 125 -6.49 -2.13 -18.40
C HIS A 125 -6.68 -2.96 -17.13
N LYS A 126 -6.17 -4.19 -17.11
CA LYS A 126 -6.23 -5.06 -15.93
C LYS A 126 -5.53 -4.45 -14.71
N MET A 127 -4.38 -3.83 -14.91
CA MET A 127 -3.69 -3.10 -13.85
C MET A 127 -4.53 -1.90 -13.34
N ALA A 128 -5.20 -1.18 -14.23
CA ALA A 128 -6.07 -0.06 -13.86
C ALA A 128 -7.27 -0.53 -13.00
N GLU A 129 -7.90 -1.64 -13.39
CA GLU A 129 -8.98 -2.25 -12.62
C GLU A 129 -8.50 -2.69 -11.23
N PHE A 130 -7.28 -3.20 -11.13
CA PHE A 130 -6.71 -3.62 -9.84
C PHE A 130 -6.38 -2.41 -8.94
N TYR A 131 -5.86 -1.30 -9.47
CA TYR A 131 -5.75 -0.04 -8.72
C TYR A 131 -7.10 0.42 -8.17
N LYS A 132 -8.11 0.45 -9.04
CA LYS A 132 -9.47 0.79 -8.65
C LYS A 132 -10.00 -0.14 -7.55
N PHE A 133 -9.80 -1.46 -7.69
CA PHE A 133 -10.17 -2.45 -6.68
C PHE A 133 -9.54 -2.14 -5.32
N ILE A 134 -8.22 -1.96 -5.25
CA ILE A 134 -7.49 -1.69 -4.00
C ILE A 134 -8.07 -0.45 -3.30
N ILE A 135 -8.21 0.65 -4.03
CA ILE A 135 -8.67 1.93 -3.48
C ILE A 135 -10.13 1.84 -3.04
N THR A 136 -10.98 1.22 -3.85
CA THR A 136 -12.39 0.99 -3.50
C THR A 136 -12.49 0.16 -2.21
N LYS A 137 -11.72 -0.93 -2.08
CA LYS A 137 -11.73 -1.77 -0.88
C LYS A 137 -11.20 -1.06 0.36
N TYR A 138 -10.22 -0.18 0.22
CA TYR A 138 -9.78 0.69 1.31
C TYR A 138 -10.92 1.54 1.85
N PHE A 139 -11.65 2.25 0.99
CA PHE A 139 -12.77 3.11 1.41
C PHE A 139 -14.01 2.33 1.88
N GLU A 140 -14.26 1.14 1.33
CA GLU A 140 -15.39 0.29 1.74
C GLU A 140 -15.19 -0.35 3.11
N ILE A 141 -13.97 -0.79 3.43
CA ILE A 141 -13.70 -1.65 4.59
C ILE A 141 -13.15 -0.84 5.78
N ILE A 142 -12.26 0.12 5.53
CA ILE A 142 -11.71 0.95 6.60
C ILE A 142 -12.74 1.99 7.03
N PRO A 143 -13.16 2.03 8.31
CA PRO A 143 -14.07 3.05 8.81
C PRO A 143 -13.55 4.47 8.53
N ALA A 144 -14.43 5.40 8.17
CA ALA A 144 -14.05 6.77 7.80
C ALA A 144 -13.16 7.47 8.86
N ALA A 145 -13.40 7.20 10.14
CA ALA A 145 -12.60 7.76 11.24
C ALA A 145 -11.16 7.20 11.31
N GLN A 146 -10.89 6.08 10.65
CA GLN A 146 -9.57 5.45 10.58
C GLN A 146 -8.86 5.73 9.25
N GLN A 147 -9.53 6.26 8.24
CA GLN A 147 -8.95 6.56 6.93
C GLN A 147 -7.99 7.75 7.05
N TYR A 148 -6.69 7.50 6.87
CA TYR A 148 -5.67 8.56 6.96
C TYR A 148 -5.18 9.03 5.60
N GLY A 149 -5.21 8.16 4.58
CA GLY A 149 -4.89 8.56 3.22
C GLY A 149 -4.16 7.49 2.42
N ILE A 150 -3.94 7.80 1.15
CA ILE A 150 -3.23 6.98 0.17
C ILE A 150 -2.13 7.83 -0.46
N THR A 151 -0.90 7.30 -0.50
CA THR A 151 0.24 7.91 -1.17
C THR A 151 0.72 6.99 -2.29
N GLN A 152 0.81 7.53 -3.51
CA GLN A 152 1.45 6.85 -4.63
C GLN A 152 2.98 6.95 -4.48
N TRP A 153 3.69 5.82 -4.66
CA TRP A 153 5.15 5.79 -4.53
C TRP A 153 5.86 6.36 -5.77
N CYS A 154 5.52 5.85 -6.95
CA CYS A 154 6.11 6.28 -8.21
C CYS A 154 5.16 7.18 -9.00
N THR A 155 5.59 8.40 -9.35
CA THR A 155 4.82 9.28 -10.24
C THR A 155 4.82 8.73 -11.65
N SER A 156 6.00 8.45 -12.22
CA SER A 156 6.18 7.94 -13.58
C SER A 156 6.92 6.62 -13.58
N ASP A 157 6.81 5.91 -14.69
CA ASP A 157 7.63 4.74 -14.95
C ASP A 157 9.10 5.12 -14.95
N PRO A 158 10.00 4.27 -14.40
CA PRO A 158 11.43 4.52 -14.48
C PRO A 158 11.89 4.48 -15.94
N GLY A 159 12.70 5.46 -16.35
CA GLY A 159 13.40 5.40 -17.63
C GLY A 159 14.45 4.30 -17.63
N GLY A 160 14.62 3.63 -18.77
CA GLY A 160 15.67 2.65 -18.95
C GLY A 160 15.18 1.22 -19.18
N SER A 161 16.13 0.30 -19.31
CA SER A 161 15.87 -1.13 -19.49
C SER A 161 15.67 -1.85 -18.16
N LEU A 162 15.13 -3.07 -18.20
CA LEU A 162 15.04 -3.96 -17.05
C LEU A 162 16.37 -4.02 -16.27
N GLY A 163 16.27 -3.93 -14.95
CA GLY A 163 17.42 -3.91 -14.04
C GLY A 163 17.91 -2.54 -13.64
N THR A 164 17.31 -1.46 -14.16
CA THR A 164 17.62 -0.08 -13.80
C THR A 164 16.42 0.58 -13.10
N GLY A 165 16.70 1.38 -12.07
CA GLY A 165 15.69 2.09 -11.31
C GLY A 165 14.84 1.18 -10.41
N TRP A 166 13.78 1.76 -9.86
CA TRP A 166 12.85 1.06 -8.97
C TRP A 166 12.13 -0.07 -9.72
N ARG A 167 12.10 -1.26 -9.12
CA ARG A 167 11.48 -2.48 -9.66
C ARG A 167 11.94 -2.85 -11.08
N GLY A 168 13.20 -2.51 -11.43
CA GLY A 168 13.84 -3.02 -12.63
C GLY A 168 13.19 -2.61 -13.96
N GLY A 169 12.48 -1.49 -14.02
CA GLY A 169 11.84 -1.00 -15.24
C GLY A 169 10.42 -1.52 -15.48
N GLU A 170 9.77 -2.04 -14.44
CA GLU A 170 8.35 -2.36 -14.45
C GLU A 170 7.47 -1.10 -14.60
N PRO A 171 6.20 -1.22 -15.04
CA PRO A 171 5.30 -0.08 -15.29
C PRO A 171 4.65 0.46 -13.99
N VAL A 172 5.46 0.88 -13.04
CA VAL A 172 5.03 1.22 -11.66
C VAL A 172 4.40 2.59 -11.48
N GLY A 173 4.58 3.50 -12.43
CA GLY A 173 4.04 4.85 -12.39
C GLY A 173 2.58 4.95 -12.84
N LEU A 174 1.92 6.06 -12.47
CA LEU A 174 0.62 6.45 -13.02
C LEU A 174 0.78 7.16 -14.37
N TRP A 175 1.99 7.66 -14.67
CA TRP A 175 2.42 8.21 -15.94
C TRP A 175 3.52 7.32 -16.54
N ASP A 176 3.61 7.32 -17.85
CA ASP A 176 4.72 6.68 -18.57
C ASP A 176 6.04 7.50 -18.44
N VAL A 177 7.10 7.00 -19.04
CA VAL A 177 8.42 7.64 -19.06
C VAL A 177 8.42 9.04 -19.72
N ASN A 178 7.44 9.33 -20.57
CA ASN A 178 7.26 10.61 -21.24
C ASN A 178 6.20 11.50 -20.56
N TYR A 179 5.77 11.11 -19.35
CA TYR A 179 4.69 11.76 -18.60
C TYR A 179 3.31 11.74 -19.29
N GLY A 180 3.09 10.80 -20.19
CA GLY A 180 1.77 10.44 -20.69
C GLY A 180 0.97 9.71 -19.60
N ARG A 181 -0.32 10.05 -19.44
CA ARG A 181 -1.19 9.36 -18.48
C ARG A 181 -1.44 7.92 -18.92
N LYS A 182 -1.24 6.98 -18.01
CA LYS A 182 -1.53 5.55 -18.22
C LYS A 182 -2.97 5.22 -17.81
N HIS A 183 -3.46 4.04 -18.18
CA HIS A 183 -4.76 3.52 -17.69
C HIS A 183 -4.80 3.41 -16.16
N THR A 184 -3.66 3.10 -15.53
CA THR A 184 -3.51 3.06 -14.06
C THR A 184 -3.83 4.40 -13.39
N TYR A 185 -3.56 5.55 -14.06
CA TYR A 185 -4.00 6.86 -13.57
C TYR A 185 -5.54 6.95 -13.51
N ALA A 186 -6.23 6.46 -14.54
CA ALA A 186 -7.70 6.47 -14.56
C ALA A 186 -8.25 5.54 -13.46
N GLY A 187 -7.73 4.32 -13.35
CA GLY A 187 -8.14 3.38 -12.29
C GLY A 187 -7.93 3.94 -10.89
N PHE A 188 -6.79 4.59 -10.65
CA PHE A 188 -6.52 5.27 -9.38
C PHE A 188 -7.55 6.40 -9.10
N ALA A 189 -7.80 7.26 -10.08
CA ALA A 189 -8.74 8.37 -9.96
C ALA A 189 -10.19 7.88 -9.77
N ASP A 190 -10.62 6.86 -10.50
CA ASP A 190 -11.95 6.27 -10.40
C ASP A 190 -12.17 5.63 -9.03
N GLY A 191 -11.18 4.93 -8.50
CA GLY A 191 -11.22 4.38 -7.14
C GLY A 191 -11.42 5.47 -6.08
N LEU A 192 -10.71 6.60 -6.20
CA LEU A 192 -10.87 7.74 -5.30
C LEU A 192 -12.24 8.41 -5.41
N GLN A 193 -12.88 8.38 -6.57
CA GLN A 193 -14.20 8.98 -6.81
C GLN A 193 -15.36 8.04 -6.51
N GLY A 194 -15.08 6.77 -6.19
CA GLY A 194 -16.11 5.75 -5.99
C GLY A 194 -16.90 5.40 -7.26
N LYS A 195 -16.25 5.42 -8.43
CA LYS A 195 -16.86 5.17 -9.74
C LYS A 195 -16.62 3.76 -10.25
#